data_46aad87529f3a7566b24f8824b330e8c
#
_entry.id   46aad87529f3a7566b24f8824b330e8c
#
_cell.length_a   1.000
_cell.length_b   1.000
_cell.length_c   1.000
_cell.angle_alpha   90.00
_cell.angle_beta   90.00
_cell.angle_gamma   90.00
#
_symmetry.space_group_name_H-M   'P 1'
#
loop_
_entity.id
_entity.type
_entity.pdbx_description
1 polymer ?
#
loop_
_entity_poly.entity_id
_entity_poly.type
_entity_poly.pdbx_seq_one_letter_code
_entity_poly.pdbx_strand_id
1 'polypeptide(L)'
;MIYLQLFLSFLQVGMFSVGGGYAAMPLIQSQVVEQHGWLTMQEFTDLIMIAEMTPGPIAVNSATFVGLRIAQVPGAIIATLGCITPALFFVSLLSYIYRKYKDISLLQSVLACLRPVIVALIFGAGLSILSMVVFGESAKTLANVDWIGIGSFASAFFVLRKLKWNPILTMCLCGVAGLGLHILLGI
;
A
#
# COMPACT_ATOMS: atom_id res chain seq x y z
N MET A 1 31.54 1.88 -1.64
CA MET A 1 30.69 1.42 -2.78
C MET A 1 29.28 1.01 -2.33
N ILE A 2 29.08 0.52 -1.09
CA ILE A 2 27.78 0.02 -0.62
C ILE A 2 26.65 1.07 -0.65
N TYR A 3 26.93 2.31 -0.27
CA TYR A 3 25.95 3.40 -0.28
C TYR A 3 25.41 3.72 -1.68
N LEU A 4 26.28 3.66 -2.71
CA LEU A 4 25.87 3.88 -4.09
C LEU A 4 25.00 2.73 -4.59
N GLN A 5 25.33 1.50 -4.23
CA GLN A 5 24.51 0.33 -4.57
C GLN A 5 23.13 0.40 -3.91
N LEU A 6 23.06 0.74 -2.61
CA LEU A 6 21.79 0.95 -1.91
C LEU A 6 20.96 2.04 -2.58
N PHE A 7 21.56 3.17 -2.92
CA PHE A 7 20.87 4.27 -3.59
C PHE A 7 20.31 3.84 -4.94
N LEU A 8 21.13 3.22 -5.80
CA LEU A 8 20.71 2.82 -7.16
C LEU A 8 19.66 1.70 -7.14
N SER A 9 19.81 0.71 -6.27
CA SER A 9 18.82 -0.37 -6.13
C SER A 9 17.46 0.16 -5.70
N PHE A 10 17.42 1.03 -4.68
CA PHE A 10 16.16 1.60 -4.23
C PHE A 10 15.64 2.71 -5.15
N LEU A 11 16.49 3.37 -5.93
CA LEU A 11 16.07 4.24 -7.01
C LEU A 11 15.33 3.46 -8.10
N GLN A 12 15.81 2.26 -8.47
CA GLN A 12 15.08 1.37 -9.39
C GLN A 12 13.75 0.90 -8.80
N VAL A 13 13.74 0.50 -7.52
CA VAL A 13 12.49 0.15 -6.83
C VAL A 13 11.51 1.32 -6.87
N GLY A 14 11.93 2.53 -6.51
CA GLY A 14 11.08 3.72 -6.52
C GLY A 14 10.58 4.13 -7.91
N MET A 15 11.36 3.87 -8.97
CA MET A 15 10.99 4.17 -10.35
C MET A 15 9.96 3.19 -10.92
N PHE A 16 10.11 1.91 -10.64
CA PHE A 16 9.29 0.85 -11.24
C PHE A 16 8.18 0.32 -10.32
N SER A 17 8.12 0.76 -9.07
CA SER A 17 7.06 0.42 -8.13
C SER A 17 5.75 1.17 -8.46
N VAL A 18 5.18 0.87 -9.61
CA VAL A 18 3.91 1.45 -10.06
C VAL A 18 2.77 0.48 -9.72
N GLY A 19 1.76 0.96 -8.99
CA GLY A 19 0.56 0.17 -8.70
C GLY A 19 0.29 -0.16 -7.23
N GLY A 20 1.15 0.30 -6.30
CA GLY A 20 0.93 0.13 -4.86
C GLY A 20 1.93 -0.79 -4.17
N GLY A 21 1.76 -0.96 -2.84
CA GLY A 21 2.74 -1.60 -1.98
C GLY A 21 3.17 -3.01 -2.41
N TYR A 22 2.21 -3.87 -2.74
CA TYR A 22 2.48 -5.25 -3.15
C TYR A 22 3.16 -5.36 -4.52
N ALA A 23 2.93 -4.42 -5.43
CA ALA A 23 3.60 -4.41 -6.73
C ALA A 23 5.10 -4.15 -6.63
N ALA A 24 5.56 -3.53 -5.54
CA ALA A 24 6.99 -3.31 -5.28
C ALA A 24 7.71 -4.57 -4.78
N MET A 25 7.00 -5.53 -4.17
CA MET A 25 7.63 -6.69 -3.51
C MET A 25 8.52 -7.53 -4.42
N PRO A 26 8.10 -7.95 -5.62
CA PRO A 26 8.97 -8.72 -6.50
C PRO A 26 10.24 -7.95 -6.90
N LEU A 27 10.12 -6.62 -7.05
CA LEU A 27 11.25 -5.78 -7.39
C LEU A 27 12.24 -5.66 -6.22
N ILE A 28 11.72 -5.48 -5.00
CA ILE A 28 12.55 -5.42 -3.78
C ILE A 28 13.25 -6.77 -3.59
N GLN A 29 12.52 -7.89 -3.71
CA GLN A 29 13.09 -9.23 -3.62
C GLN A 29 14.23 -9.41 -4.62
N SER A 30 14.01 -9.09 -5.88
CA SER A 30 15.02 -9.20 -6.93
C SER A 30 16.28 -8.40 -6.61
N GLN A 31 16.12 -7.16 -6.14
CA GLN A 31 17.27 -6.31 -5.80
C GLN A 31 18.00 -6.80 -4.54
N VAL A 32 17.27 -7.16 -3.49
CA VAL A 32 17.84 -7.36 -2.16
C VAL A 32 18.29 -8.80 -1.93
N VAL A 33 17.59 -9.79 -2.50
CA VAL A 33 17.89 -11.22 -2.32
C VAL A 33 18.67 -11.75 -3.52
N GLU A 34 18.16 -11.55 -4.76
CA GLU A 34 18.70 -12.22 -5.93
C GLU A 34 19.96 -11.54 -6.46
N GLN A 35 19.98 -10.21 -6.62
CA GLN A 35 21.09 -9.50 -7.24
C GLN A 35 22.23 -9.19 -6.26
N HIS A 36 21.89 -8.75 -5.06
CA HIS A 36 22.90 -8.31 -4.10
C HIS A 36 23.12 -9.29 -2.94
N GLY A 37 22.20 -10.24 -2.69
CA GLY A 37 22.30 -11.19 -1.58
C GLY A 37 22.40 -10.50 -0.21
N TRP A 38 21.81 -9.31 -0.06
CA TRP A 38 21.84 -8.56 1.18
C TRP A 38 21.01 -9.19 2.28
N LEU A 39 19.93 -9.86 1.91
CA LEU A 39 19.07 -10.62 2.80
C LEU A 39 18.83 -12.03 2.25
N THR A 40 18.64 -12.97 3.14
CA THR A 40 18.09 -14.29 2.82
C THR A 40 16.60 -14.17 2.54
N MET A 41 16.02 -15.20 1.90
CA MET A 41 14.57 -15.22 1.64
C MET A 41 13.72 -15.17 2.93
N GLN A 42 14.24 -15.77 4.01
CA GLN A 42 13.57 -15.73 5.31
C GLN A 42 13.58 -14.31 5.90
N GLU A 43 14.74 -13.65 5.91
CA GLU A 43 14.86 -12.26 6.36
C GLU A 43 14.03 -11.29 5.51
N PHE A 44 13.87 -11.58 4.21
CA PHE A 44 12.99 -10.82 3.33
C PHE A 44 11.51 -10.99 3.71
N THR A 45 11.09 -12.18 4.11
CA THR A 45 9.73 -12.42 4.61
C THR A 45 9.48 -11.66 5.90
N ASP A 46 10.44 -11.68 6.83
CA ASP A 46 10.36 -10.92 8.08
C ASP A 46 10.30 -9.40 7.81
N LEU A 47 11.09 -8.92 6.84
CA LEU A 47 11.05 -7.53 6.39
C LEU A 47 9.67 -7.12 5.90
N ILE A 48 9.01 -7.97 5.11
CA ILE A 48 7.66 -7.69 4.60
C ILE A 48 6.68 -7.56 5.76
N MET A 49 6.70 -8.50 6.70
CA MET A 49 5.82 -8.46 7.88
C MET A 49 6.03 -7.17 8.69
N ILE A 50 7.29 -6.77 8.92
CA ILE A 50 7.61 -5.53 9.62
C ILE A 50 7.14 -4.31 8.83
N ALA A 51 7.35 -4.31 7.49
CA ALA A 51 6.95 -3.21 6.64
C ALA A 51 5.42 -3.02 6.57
N GLU A 52 4.66 -4.12 6.68
CA GLU A 52 3.18 -4.08 6.75
C GLU A 52 2.67 -3.57 8.09
N MET A 53 3.35 -3.91 9.19
CA MET A 53 3.00 -3.43 10.53
C MET A 53 3.38 -1.95 10.73
N THR A 54 4.29 -1.43 9.92
CA THR A 54 4.77 -0.05 10.03
C THR A 54 3.91 0.87 9.18
N PRO A 55 3.32 1.95 9.73
CA PRO A 55 2.51 2.87 8.94
C PRO A 55 3.37 3.58 7.89
N GLY A 56 3.02 3.43 6.60
CA GLY A 56 3.73 4.04 5.48
C GLY A 56 3.78 3.16 4.24
N PRO A 57 4.33 3.67 3.13
CA PRO A 57 4.51 2.89 1.91
C PRO A 57 5.49 1.74 2.13
N ILE A 58 5.10 0.52 1.77
CA ILE A 58 5.93 -0.69 1.94
C ILE A 58 7.32 -0.52 1.32
N ALA A 59 7.42 0.08 0.13
CA ALA A 59 8.69 0.32 -0.54
C ALA A 59 9.64 1.22 0.27
N VAL A 60 9.11 2.26 0.92
CA VAL A 60 9.89 3.19 1.76
C VAL A 60 10.30 2.51 3.07
N ASN A 61 9.38 1.78 3.71
CA ASN A 61 9.67 1.02 4.93
C ASN A 61 10.75 -0.04 4.67
N SER A 62 10.64 -0.77 3.55
CA SER A 62 11.63 -1.75 3.12
C SER A 62 12.99 -1.11 2.83
N ALA A 63 13.03 0.04 2.14
CA ALA A 63 14.26 0.77 1.88
C ALA A 63 14.97 1.16 3.17
N THR A 64 14.21 1.69 4.13
CA THR A 64 14.73 2.09 5.43
C THR A 64 15.28 0.89 6.19
N PHE A 65 14.55 -0.21 6.24
CA PHE A 65 14.95 -1.44 6.94
C PHE A 65 16.22 -2.05 6.33
N VAL A 66 16.24 -2.25 5.00
CA VAL A 66 17.40 -2.81 4.32
C VAL A 66 18.62 -1.91 4.49
N GLY A 67 18.43 -0.61 4.31
CA GLY A 67 19.50 0.36 4.52
C GLY A 67 20.07 0.33 5.93
N LEU A 68 19.21 0.23 6.94
CA LEU A 68 19.61 0.10 8.35
C LEU A 68 20.40 -1.19 8.61
N ARG A 69 19.94 -2.29 8.02
CA ARG A 69 20.55 -3.62 8.18
C ARG A 69 21.94 -3.68 7.56
N ILE A 70 22.15 -3.04 6.41
CA ILE A 70 23.39 -3.16 5.62
C ILE A 70 24.43 -2.12 5.99
N ALA A 71 24.02 -0.89 6.25
CA ALA A 71 24.93 0.24 6.49
C ALA A 71 24.44 1.18 7.60
N GLN A 72 23.70 0.65 8.56
CA GLN A 72 23.15 1.37 9.72
C GLN A 72 22.36 2.63 9.32
N VAL A 73 22.32 3.65 10.19
CA VAL A 73 21.54 4.87 9.98
C VAL A 73 21.87 5.59 8.66
N PRO A 74 23.15 5.77 8.28
CA PRO A 74 23.47 6.36 6.98
C PRO A 74 22.94 5.57 5.80
N GLY A 75 22.97 4.22 5.88
CA GLY A 75 22.39 3.34 4.86
C GLY A 75 20.88 3.50 4.73
N ALA A 76 20.18 3.60 5.87
CA ALA A 76 18.74 3.83 5.88
C ALA A 76 18.37 5.15 5.19
N ILE A 77 19.08 6.24 5.48
CA ILE A 77 18.85 7.55 4.86
C ILE A 77 19.06 7.46 3.34
N ILE A 78 20.17 6.87 2.91
CA ILE A 78 20.55 6.81 1.49
C ILE A 78 19.58 5.93 0.71
N ALA A 79 19.21 4.76 1.22
CA ALA A 79 18.25 3.86 0.59
C ALA A 79 16.86 4.52 0.47
N THR A 80 16.41 5.17 1.53
CA THR A 80 15.13 5.89 1.54
C THR A 80 15.14 7.05 0.54
N LEU A 81 16.21 7.86 0.51
CA LEU A 81 16.36 8.91 -0.48
C LEU A 81 16.36 8.36 -1.91
N GLY A 82 17.03 7.22 -2.16
CA GLY A 82 16.98 6.53 -3.45
C GLY A 82 15.54 6.19 -3.85
N CYS A 83 14.77 5.62 -2.94
CA CYS A 83 13.39 5.21 -3.19
C CYS A 83 12.46 6.38 -3.51
N ILE A 84 12.59 7.52 -2.84
CA ILE A 84 11.68 8.67 -3.02
C ILE A 84 12.14 9.63 -4.14
N THR A 85 13.41 9.61 -4.54
CA THR A 85 13.98 10.52 -5.56
C THR A 85 13.20 10.51 -6.89
N PRO A 86 12.86 9.35 -7.48
CA PRO A 86 12.10 9.32 -8.74
C PRO A 86 10.73 9.99 -8.59
N ALA A 87 10.02 9.71 -7.51
CA ALA A 87 8.71 10.31 -7.25
C ALA A 87 8.81 11.84 -7.10
N LEU A 88 9.81 12.32 -6.36
CA LEU A 88 10.05 13.76 -6.23
C LEU A 88 10.33 14.43 -7.57
N PHE A 89 11.15 13.79 -8.41
CA PHE A 89 11.47 14.32 -9.74
C PHE A 89 10.23 14.39 -10.63
N PHE A 90 9.50 13.29 -10.77
CA PHE A 90 8.31 13.22 -11.63
C PHE A 90 7.20 14.16 -11.15
N VAL A 91 6.92 14.19 -9.85
CA VAL A 91 5.88 15.05 -9.29
C VAL A 91 6.23 16.52 -9.44
N SER A 92 7.49 16.89 -9.20
CA SER A 92 7.97 18.26 -9.38
C SER A 92 7.91 18.71 -10.84
N LEU A 93 8.34 17.84 -11.75
CA LEU A 93 8.27 18.10 -13.20
C LEU A 93 6.81 18.24 -13.64
N LEU A 94 5.95 17.32 -13.22
CA LEU A 94 4.53 17.37 -13.57
C LEU A 94 3.83 18.63 -13.00
N SER A 95 4.17 18.99 -11.76
CA SER A 95 3.67 20.21 -11.12
C SER A 95 4.10 21.46 -11.87
N TYR A 96 5.37 21.50 -12.31
CA TYR A 96 5.87 22.62 -13.14
C TYR A 96 5.14 22.71 -14.48
N ILE A 97 4.97 21.58 -15.18
CA ILE A 97 4.23 21.52 -16.46
C ILE A 97 2.78 21.95 -16.23
N TYR A 98 2.12 21.44 -15.20
CA TYR A 98 0.74 21.79 -14.87
C TYR A 98 0.59 23.32 -14.61
N ARG A 99 1.47 23.89 -13.81
CA ARG A 99 1.42 25.34 -13.50
C ARG A 99 1.63 26.22 -14.74
N LYS A 100 2.48 25.76 -15.67
CA LYS A 100 2.79 26.48 -16.91
C LYS A 100 1.66 26.37 -17.94
N TYR A 101 0.99 25.23 -17.99
CA TYR A 101 0.05 24.85 -19.04
C TYR A 101 -1.38 24.58 -18.54
N LYS A 102 -1.73 25.04 -17.33
CA LYS A 102 -3.04 24.79 -16.70
C LYS A 102 -4.24 25.24 -17.53
N ASP A 103 -4.06 26.23 -18.41
CA ASP A 103 -5.12 26.83 -19.22
C ASP A 103 -5.31 26.11 -20.57
N ILE A 104 -4.50 25.10 -20.88
CA ILE A 104 -4.64 24.30 -22.11
C ILE A 104 -5.78 23.28 -21.93
N SER A 105 -6.77 23.37 -22.81
CA SER A 105 -7.95 22.50 -22.82
C SER A 105 -7.60 21.01 -22.89
N LEU A 106 -6.53 20.65 -23.60
CA LEU A 106 -6.03 19.28 -23.70
C LEU A 106 -5.65 18.71 -22.33
N LEU A 107 -4.91 19.46 -21.52
CA LEU A 107 -4.49 19.00 -20.18
C LEU A 107 -5.70 18.81 -19.26
N GLN A 108 -6.65 19.73 -19.30
CA GLN A 108 -7.91 19.62 -18.54
C GLN A 108 -8.74 18.42 -19.00
N SER A 109 -8.79 18.13 -20.29
CA SER A 109 -9.49 16.98 -20.84
C SER A 109 -8.85 15.66 -20.36
N VAL A 110 -7.51 15.56 -20.41
CA VAL A 110 -6.79 14.37 -19.89
C VAL A 110 -7.07 14.16 -18.41
N LEU A 111 -6.99 15.21 -17.60
CA LEU A 111 -7.28 15.12 -16.16
C LEU A 111 -8.75 14.75 -15.88
N ALA A 112 -9.67 15.24 -16.71
CA ALA A 112 -11.08 14.90 -16.60
C ALA A 112 -11.33 13.40 -16.91
N CYS A 113 -10.63 12.85 -17.92
CA CYS A 113 -10.69 11.42 -18.25
C CYS A 113 -10.06 10.51 -17.18
N LEU A 114 -9.06 11.00 -16.43
CA LEU A 114 -8.43 10.22 -15.35
C LEU A 114 -9.33 10.05 -14.12
N ARG A 115 -10.20 11.00 -13.83
CA ARG A 115 -11.09 10.95 -12.66
C ARG A 115 -11.96 9.70 -12.60
N PRO A 116 -12.71 9.31 -13.65
CA PRO A 116 -13.52 8.09 -13.62
C PRO A 116 -12.67 6.82 -13.50
N VAL A 117 -11.46 6.82 -14.06
CA VAL A 117 -10.53 5.69 -13.94
C VAL A 117 -10.10 5.49 -12.48
N ILE A 118 -9.74 6.56 -11.78
CA ILE A 118 -9.39 6.50 -10.36
C ILE A 118 -10.56 5.97 -9.53
N VAL A 119 -11.78 6.45 -9.79
CA VAL A 119 -12.98 5.98 -9.10
C VAL A 119 -13.21 4.48 -9.35
N ALA A 120 -13.04 4.02 -10.61
CA ALA A 120 -13.17 2.61 -10.95
C ALA A 120 -12.12 1.73 -10.27
N LEU A 121 -10.86 2.20 -10.18
CA LEU A 121 -9.79 1.49 -9.47
C LEU A 121 -10.07 1.39 -7.96
N ILE A 122 -10.49 2.48 -7.33
CA ILE A 122 -10.86 2.49 -5.91
C ILE A 122 -12.04 1.55 -5.65
N PHE A 123 -13.06 1.59 -6.52
CA PHE A 123 -14.21 0.71 -6.41
C PHE A 123 -13.83 -0.76 -6.60
N GLY A 124 -12.99 -1.07 -7.60
CA GLY A 124 -12.47 -2.42 -7.84
C GLY A 124 -11.67 -2.95 -6.64
N ALA A 125 -10.79 -2.14 -6.06
CA ALA A 125 -10.06 -2.50 -4.85
C ALA A 125 -11.01 -2.75 -3.66
N GLY A 126 -12.01 -1.88 -3.47
CA GLY A 126 -13.03 -2.06 -2.44
C GLY A 126 -13.83 -3.36 -2.61
N LEU A 127 -14.22 -3.70 -3.85
CA LEU A 127 -14.88 -4.98 -4.14
C LEU A 127 -13.98 -6.18 -3.86
N SER A 128 -12.69 -6.09 -4.17
CA SER A 128 -11.73 -7.18 -3.89
C SER A 128 -11.61 -7.42 -2.40
N ILE A 129 -11.45 -6.36 -1.59
CA ILE A 129 -11.40 -6.46 -0.14
C ILE A 129 -12.73 -7.02 0.41
N LEU A 130 -13.86 -6.52 -0.06
CA LEU A 130 -15.16 -7.01 0.35
C LEU A 130 -15.34 -8.50 0.02
N SER A 131 -14.93 -8.94 -1.17
CA SER A 131 -14.99 -10.34 -1.56
C SER A 131 -14.12 -11.23 -0.68
N MET A 132 -12.95 -10.74 -0.26
CA MET A 132 -12.06 -11.45 0.65
C MET A 132 -12.67 -11.58 2.05
N VAL A 133 -13.29 -10.54 2.57
CA VAL A 133 -13.96 -10.56 3.89
C VAL A 133 -15.19 -11.47 3.87
N VAL A 134 -15.96 -11.47 2.78
CA VAL A 134 -17.23 -12.24 2.69
C VAL A 134 -17.00 -13.73 2.44
N PHE A 135 -16.01 -14.07 1.61
CA PHE A 135 -15.78 -15.47 1.16
C PHE A 135 -14.50 -16.09 1.75
N GLY A 136 -13.65 -15.31 2.42
CA GLY A 136 -12.34 -15.76 2.89
C GLY A 136 -11.42 -16.16 1.74
N GLU A 137 -10.39 -16.95 2.04
CA GLU A 137 -9.47 -17.53 1.05
C GLU A 137 -10.02 -18.81 0.39
N SER A 138 -11.14 -19.34 0.89
CA SER A 138 -11.77 -20.55 0.40
C SER A 138 -12.59 -20.32 -0.88
N ALA A 139 -12.92 -21.41 -1.60
CA ALA A 139 -13.74 -21.33 -2.81
C ALA A 139 -15.03 -20.55 -2.57
N LYS A 140 -15.37 -19.64 -3.49
CA LYS A 140 -16.54 -18.75 -3.46
C LYS A 140 -17.86 -19.56 -3.51
N THR A 141 -18.20 -20.21 -2.40
CA THR A 141 -19.43 -20.98 -2.27
C THR A 141 -20.34 -20.28 -1.27
N LEU A 142 -21.62 -20.21 -1.58
CA LEU A 142 -22.64 -19.56 -0.74
C LEU A 142 -22.72 -20.14 0.70
N ALA A 143 -22.17 -21.33 0.92
CA ALA A 143 -22.10 -21.96 2.23
C ALA A 143 -21.04 -21.37 3.17
N ASN A 144 -20.02 -20.67 2.65
CA ASN A 144 -18.91 -20.12 3.40
C ASN A 144 -19.00 -18.59 3.59
N VAL A 145 -20.21 -18.04 3.51
CA VAL A 145 -20.44 -16.59 3.64
C VAL A 145 -20.34 -16.18 5.10
N ASP A 146 -19.42 -15.27 5.42
CA ASP A 146 -19.34 -14.65 6.75
C ASP A 146 -20.44 -13.57 6.92
N TRP A 147 -21.54 -14.00 7.52
CA TRP A 147 -22.67 -13.09 7.83
C TRP A 147 -22.32 -12.01 8.85
N ILE A 148 -21.35 -12.29 9.74
CA ILE A 148 -20.86 -11.31 10.73
C ILE A 148 -20.08 -10.21 10.02
N GLY A 149 -19.21 -10.60 9.08
CA GLY A 149 -18.45 -9.66 8.23
C GLY A 149 -19.37 -8.77 7.40
N ILE A 150 -20.41 -9.32 6.78
CA ILE A 150 -21.40 -8.55 6.02
C ILE A 150 -22.15 -7.58 6.92
N GLY A 151 -22.63 -8.02 8.08
CA GLY A 151 -23.33 -7.18 9.05
C GLY A 151 -22.46 -6.03 9.55
N SER A 152 -21.20 -6.32 9.88
CA SER A 152 -20.22 -5.32 10.31
C SER A 152 -19.94 -4.30 9.20
N PHE A 153 -19.78 -4.74 7.96
CA PHE A 153 -19.59 -3.85 6.81
C PHE A 153 -20.80 -2.94 6.58
N ALA A 154 -22.01 -3.50 6.58
CA ALA A 154 -23.24 -2.74 6.37
C ALA A 154 -23.45 -1.69 7.47
N SER A 155 -23.22 -2.06 8.74
CA SER A 155 -23.34 -1.15 9.87
C SER A 155 -22.30 -0.03 9.84
N ALA A 156 -21.03 -0.37 9.55
CA ALA A 156 -19.95 0.62 9.40
C ALA A 156 -20.24 1.58 8.25
N PHE A 157 -20.69 1.07 7.10
CA PHE A 157 -21.04 1.90 5.96
C PHE A 157 -22.18 2.88 6.27
N PHE A 158 -23.22 2.41 6.97
CA PHE A 158 -24.34 3.24 7.40
C PHE A 158 -23.89 4.34 8.36
N VAL A 159 -23.07 3.99 9.35
CA VAL A 159 -22.55 4.94 10.35
C VAL A 159 -21.69 6.01 9.68
N LEU A 160 -20.77 5.62 8.80
CA LEU A 160 -19.89 6.55 8.07
C LEU A 160 -20.70 7.46 7.13
N ARG A 161 -21.70 6.92 6.43
CA ARG A 161 -22.48 7.67 5.45
C ARG A 161 -23.50 8.61 6.07
N LYS A 162 -24.20 8.16 7.10
CA LYS A 162 -25.34 8.88 7.69
C LYS A 162 -24.95 9.70 8.94
N LEU A 163 -24.14 9.15 9.83
CA LEU A 163 -23.72 9.83 11.06
C LEU A 163 -22.42 10.63 10.86
N LYS A 164 -21.69 10.44 9.75
CA LYS A 164 -20.43 11.14 9.44
C LYS A 164 -19.41 11.05 10.59
N TRP A 165 -19.35 9.90 11.27
CA TRP A 165 -18.40 9.67 12.35
C TRP A 165 -16.97 9.58 11.80
N ASN A 166 -15.98 9.76 12.69
CA ASN A 166 -14.58 9.59 12.34
C ASN A 166 -14.32 8.15 11.89
N PRO A 167 -13.73 7.93 10.70
CA PRO A 167 -13.45 6.58 10.18
C PRO A 167 -12.64 5.72 11.14
N ILE A 168 -11.64 6.29 11.82
CA ILE A 168 -10.78 5.57 12.77
C ILE A 168 -11.61 5.04 13.95
N LEU A 169 -12.49 5.87 14.51
CA LEU A 169 -13.35 5.46 15.61
C LEU A 169 -14.33 4.36 15.18
N THR A 170 -14.88 4.46 13.97
CA THR A 170 -15.77 3.43 13.41
C THR A 170 -15.03 2.10 13.23
N MET A 171 -13.77 2.12 12.71
CA MET A 171 -12.93 0.93 12.57
C MET A 171 -12.67 0.27 13.93
N CYS A 172 -12.28 1.04 14.96
CA CYS A 172 -12.03 0.52 16.30
C CYS A 172 -13.30 -0.12 16.92
N LEU A 173 -14.45 0.53 16.77
CA LEU A 173 -15.71 0.00 17.28
C LEU A 173 -16.14 -1.28 16.56
N CYS A 174 -16.00 -1.33 15.24
CA CYS A 174 -16.29 -2.55 14.47
C CYS A 174 -15.34 -3.69 14.84
N GLY A 175 -14.04 -3.41 15.06
CA GLY A 175 -13.09 -4.42 15.53
C GLY A 175 -13.47 -4.99 16.89
N VAL A 176 -13.79 -4.13 17.87
CA VAL A 176 -14.22 -4.57 19.22
C VAL A 176 -15.53 -5.33 19.14
N ALA A 177 -16.51 -4.85 18.39
CA ALA A 177 -17.81 -5.52 18.22
C ALA A 177 -17.66 -6.88 17.52
N GLY A 178 -16.83 -6.96 16.47
CA GLY A 178 -16.53 -8.21 15.77
C GLY A 178 -15.87 -9.24 16.68
N LEU A 179 -14.85 -8.82 17.44
CA LEU A 179 -14.19 -9.69 18.42
C LEU A 179 -15.19 -10.21 19.49
N GLY A 180 -16.03 -9.31 20.02
CA GLY A 180 -17.05 -9.68 21.00
C GLY A 180 -18.07 -10.68 20.46
N LEU A 181 -18.52 -10.50 19.22
CA LEU A 181 -19.43 -11.43 18.55
C LEU A 181 -18.81 -12.78 18.29
N HIS A 182 -17.55 -12.84 17.86
CA HIS A 182 -16.83 -14.10 17.65
C HIS A 182 -16.67 -14.88 18.97
N ILE A 183 -16.32 -14.21 20.06
CA ILE A 183 -16.18 -14.83 21.38
C ILE A 183 -17.55 -15.35 21.90
N LEU A 184 -18.63 -14.59 21.69
CA LEU A 184 -19.97 -14.99 22.14
C LEU A 184 -20.56 -16.14 21.33
N LEU A 185 -20.25 -16.23 20.05
CA LEU A 185 -20.76 -17.27 19.15
C LEU A 185 -19.85 -18.52 19.11
N GLY A 186 -18.67 -18.47 19.75
CA GLY A 186 -17.73 -19.59 19.82
C GLY A 186 -17.15 -20.02 18.47
N ILE A 187 -17.05 -19.08 17.52
CA ILE A 187 -16.58 -19.30 16.15
C ILE A 187 -15.17 -18.77 16.02
#